data_3b960bf65ad9f6d531895ccc4d60fe56
#
_entry.id   3b960bf65ad9f6d531895ccc4d60fe56
#
_cell.length_a   1.000
_cell.length_b   1.000
_cell.length_c   1.000
_cell.angle_alpha   90.00
_cell.angle_beta   90.00
_cell.angle_gamma   90.00
#
_symmetry.space_group_name_H-M   'P 1'
#
loop_
_entity.id
_entity.type
_entity.pdbx_description
1 polymer ?
#
loop_
_entity_poly.entity_id
_entity_poly.type
_entity_poly.pdbx_seq_one_letter_code
_entity_poly.pdbx_strand_id
1 'polypeptide(L)'
;MPTTSEATPARPRRIVVVGGVAGGMSAAARARRLDETASITVVEQSDHVSVAGCGLPYHVSGEVPRRDDLLLHTPESLRAALAIDVRTRTRATAIDRAARTVTVTSPDGVAVLPYDALLLAPGAVAVRPPIPGLDHPAVHALRTIPDLDALVAHVAGLPADRPRRAVVVGAGFIGLEAVEALATRGLAVDLVEAADHVLPPLDPELANLLADELRAHGVGLHLGVTAASVTDADGGVVVALSDGARLAADVVVVSVGVRPATELARDAGLELGPTGAIRVDADQRTSDPHVWAVGDAVEVTRAVTGEAGPVPLAGPANRQGRRAAESMLGHRTTPQAPVLGTAIVRVFGLTAATTGASQAALAQAGVGHEVVRIHPGHRVGWLPGAEQVHLVASFAPDGRLLGAQAVGRAGVDKRIDVLATALRAGMTADDLAELELAYAPPYGSAKDPVNMLGFVAQNVLDGTMPQWHPADLDEVRATHLVL
;
A
#
# COMPACT_ATOMS: atom_id res chain seq x y z
N MET A 1 62.29 17.62 0.56
CA MET A 1 60.91 18.02 0.81
C MET A 1 60.06 17.45 -0.30
N PRO A 2 59.17 16.48 -0.06
CA PRO A 2 58.26 16.01 -1.11
C PRO A 2 57.15 17.06 -1.27
N THR A 3 56.99 17.55 -2.49
CA THR A 3 55.89 18.42 -2.90
C THR A 3 54.58 17.65 -2.76
N THR A 4 53.75 18.05 -1.80
CA THR A 4 52.37 17.60 -1.73
C THR A 4 51.62 18.10 -3.00
N SER A 5 51.37 17.18 -3.92
CA SER A 5 50.43 17.41 -5.02
C SER A 5 49.05 17.75 -4.39
N GLU A 6 48.67 19.01 -4.45
CA GLU A 6 47.31 19.41 -4.17
C GLU A 6 46.40 18.70 -5.18
N ALA A 7 45.74 17.64 -4.74
CA ALA A 7 44.69 16.99 -5.53
C ALA A 7 43.61 18.04 -5.80
N THR A 8 43.38 18.39 -7.07
CA THR A 8 42.25 19.23 -7.49
C THR A 8 40.98 18.67 -6.84
N PRO A 9 40.20 19.45 -6.09
CA PRO A 9 39.01 18.94 -5.44
C PRO A 9 38.10 18.34 -6.51
N ALA A 10 37.77 17.05 -6.38
CA ALA A 10 36.87 16.39 -7.29
C ALA A 10 35.50 17.16 -7.30
N ARG A 11 35.00 17.44 -8.49
CA ARG A 11 33.72 18.15 -8.59
C ARG A 11 32.63 17.38 -7.81
N PRO A 12 31.69 18.09 -7.16
CA PRO A 12 30.56 17.46 -6.47
C PRO A 12 29.80 16.50 -7.38
N ARG A 13 29.48 15.30 -6.88
CA ARG A 13 28.66 14.33 -7.58
C ARG A 13 27.24 14.86 -7.75
N ARG A 14 26.72 14.86 -8.97
CA ARG A 14 25.37 15.36 -9.28
C ARG A 14 24.39 14.21 -9.20
N ILE A 15 23.46 14.29 -8.27
CA ILE A 15 22.36 13.34 -8.08
C ILE A 15 21.06 14.04 -8.43
N VAL A 16 20.35 13.49 -9.42
CA VAL A 16 18.99 13.95 -9.77
C VAL A 16 18.01 12.89 -9.32
N VAL A 17 16.95 13.32 -8.61
CA VAL A 17 15.86 12.47 -8.12
C VAL A 17 14.57 12.93 -8.75
N VAL A 18 13.87 12.06 -9.47
CA VAL A 18 12.55 12.32 -10.07
C VAL A 18 11.47 11.72 -9.17
N GLY A 19 10.67 12.58 -8.53
CA GLY A 19 9.64 12.25 -7.55
C GLY A 19 10.08 12.53 -6.11
N GLY A 20 9.33 13.39 -5.46
CA GLY A 20 9.63 14.00 -4.16
C GLY A 20 8.82 13.46 -2.98
N VAL A 21 8.39 12.17 -3.01
CA VAL A 21 7.64 11.55 -1.91
C VAL A 21 8.49 10.42 -1.28
N ALA A 22 7.91 9.34 -0.81
CA ALA A 22 8.52 8.32 0.05
C ALA A 22 9.91 7.84 -0.42
N GLY A 23 9.99 7.18 -1.58
CA GLY A 23 11.23 6.60 -2.08
C GLY A 23 12.29 7.65 -2.46
N GLY A 24 11.86 8.70 -3.19
CA GLY A 24 12.76 9.77 -3.65
C GLY A 24 13.35 10.57 -2.51
N MET A 25 12.52 11.01 -1.55
CA MET A 25 13.02 11.80 -0.40
C MET A 25 13.85 10.96 0.56
N SER A 26 13.53 9.68 0.78
CA SER A 26 14.37 8.77 1.54
C SER A 26 15.76 8.61 0.91
N ALA A 27 15.83 8.53 -0.41
CA ALA A 27 17.09 8.47 -1.14
C ALA A 27 17.86 9.78 -1.05
N ALA A 28 17.23 10.92 -1.31
CA ALA A 28 17.86 12.23 -1.27
C ALA A 28 18.44 12.54 0.11
N ALA A 29 17.65 12.30 1.17
CA ALA A 29 18.11 12.49 2.54
C ALA A 29 19.25 11.52 2.93
N ARG A 30 19.19 10.26 2.47
CA ARG A 30 20.27 9.29 2.71
C ARG A 30 21.53 9.65 1.95
N ALA A 31 21.41 10.05 0.69
CA ALA A 31 22.54 10.47 -0.13
C ALA A 31 23.30 11.64 0.50
N ARG A 32 22.59 12.66 1.00
CA ARG A 32 23.20 13.79 1.73
C ARG A 32 23.98 13.34 2.95
N ARG A 33 23.47 12.38 3.73
CA ARG A 33 24.16 11.86 4.92
C ARG A 33 25.39 11.01 4.58
N LEU A 34 25.49 10.50 3.37
CA LEU A 34 26.64 9.72 2.89
C LEU A 34 27.68 10.59 2.20
N ASP A 35 27.26 11.68 1.55
CA ASP A 35 28.12 12.62 0.84
C ASP A 35 27.63 14.05 1.06
N GLU A 36 28.31 14.78 1.93
CA GLU A 36 28.00 16.19 2.24
C GLU A 36 28.26 17.11 1.05
N THR A 37 29.13 16.72 0.12
CA THR A 37 29.55 17.54 -1.02
C THR A 37 28.66 17.34 -2.26
N ALA A 38 27.86 16.27 -2.31
CA ALA A 38 27.01 15.96 -3.45
C ALA A 38 26.03 17.11 -3.78
N SER A 39 25.85 17.39 -5.06
CA SER A 39 24.77 18.27 -5.54
C SER A 39 23.53 17.43 -5.75
N ILE A 40 22.50 17.61 -4.90
CA ILE A 40 21.27 16.81 -4.95
C ILE A 40 20.10 17.72 -5.39
N THR A 41 19.50 17.38 -6.53
CA THR A 41 18.31 18.03 -7.06
C THR A 41 17.17 17.06 -7.09
N VAL A 42 16.06 17.41 -6.43
CA VAL A 42 14.79 16.66 -6.47
C VAL A 42 13.81 17.39 -7.40
N VAL A 43 13.28 16.67 -8.38
CA VAL A 43 12.28 17.18 -9.33
C VAL A 43 10.93 16.59 -8.96
N GLU A 44 9.97 17.46 -8.62
CA GLU A 44 8.61 17.07 -8.25
C GLU A 44 7.60 17.82 -9.12
N GLN A 45 6.72 17.04 -9.79
CA GLN A 45 5.75 17.62 -10.72
C GLN A 45 4.60 18.36 -10.04
N SER A 46 4.29 18.00 -8.78
CA SER A 46 3.25 18.67 -7.99
C SER A 46 3.76 19.93 -7.30
N ASP A 47 2.86 20.65 -6.65
CA ASP A 47 3.21 21.85 -5.83
C ASP A 47 3.91 21.48 -4.53
N HIS A 48 3.85 20.21 -4.10
CA HIS A 48 4.25 19.78 -2.76
C HIS A 48 5.23 18.62 -2.80
N VAL A 49 6.21 18.67 -1.91
CA VAL A 49 7.19 17.60 -1.64
C VAL A 49 6.88 16.96 -0.28
N SER A 50 7.33 15.74 -0.07
CA SER A 50 7.18 15.03 1.22
C SER A 50 5.72 14.95 1.71
N VAL A 51 4.81 14.59 0.82
CA VAL A 51 3.38 14.47 1.14
C VAL A 51 3.11 13.16 1.87
N ALA A 52 2.36 13.24 2.98
CA ALA A 52 1.81 12.09 3.70
C ALA A 52 0.56 11.56 2.98
N GLY A 53 0.73 10.89 1.83
CA GLY A 53 -0.37 10.42 0.98
C GLY A 53 -1.36 9.49 1.71
N CYS A 54 -0.88 8.66 2.65
CA CYS A 54 -1.76 7.83 3.49
C CYS A 54 -2.65 8.64 4.45
N GLY A 55 -2.38 9.95 4.65
CA GLY A 55 -3.19 10.84 5.47
C GLY A 55 -4.41 11.43 4.76
N LEU A 56 -4.52 11.29 3.44
CA LEU A 56 -5.59 11.91 2.66
C LEU A 56 -7.00 11.53 3.13
N PRO A 57 -7.35 10.24 3.32
CA PRO A 57 -8.66 9.84 3.83
C PRO A 57 -8.94 10.40 5.23
N TYR A 58 -7.94 10.47 6.09
CA TYR A 58 -8.06 10.99 7.45
C TYR A 58 -8.27 12.51 7.48
N HIS A 59 -7.83 13.25 6.47
CA HIS A 59 -8.21 14.64 6.31
C HIS A 59 -9.63 14.77 5.74
N VAL A 60 -10.03 13.92 4.80
CA VAL A 60 -11.43 13.87 4.34
C VAL A 60 -12.36 13.61 5.51
N SER A 61 -12.08 12.66 6.40
CA SER A 61 -12.89 12.38 7.60
C SER A 61 -12.90 13.53 8.62
N GLY A 62 -11.83 14.33 8.68
CA GLY A 62 -11.61 15.39 9.66
C GLY A 62 -10.77 14.98 10.86
N GLU A 63 -10.28 13.73 10.93
CA GLU A 63 -9.33 13.29 11.95
C GLU A 63 -8.01 14.07 11.87
N VAL A 64 -7.55 14.37 10.67
CA VAL A 64 -6.47 15.34 10.43
C VAL A 64 -7.11 16.68 10.09
N PRO A 65 -7.25 17.60 11.04
CA PRO A 65 -8.05 18.81 10.87
C PRO A 65 -7.40 19.81 9.91
N ARG A 66 -6.08 19.88 9.87
CA ARG A 66 -5.36 20.82 9.02
C ARG A 66 -4.71 20.08 7.85
N ARG A 67 -5.04 20.50 6.63
CA ARG A 67 -4.46 19.97 5.38
C ARG A 67 -2.93 20.04 5.39
N ASP A 68 -2.38 21.12 5.93
CA ASP A 68 -0.93 21.34 5.95
C ASP A 68 -0.16 20.35 6.84
N ASP A 69 -0.83 19.65 7.76
CA ASP A 69 -0.22 18.57 8.55
C ASP A 69 0.16 17.36 7.67
N LEU A 70 -0.38 17.28 6.45
CA LEU A 70 0.00 16.29 5.45
C LEU A 70 1.26 16.67 4.64
N LEU A 71 1.74 17.91 4.78
CA LEU A 71 2.92 18.44 4.09
C LEU A 71 4.10 18.42 5.07
N LEU A 72 4.83 17.32 5.11
CA LEU A 72 5.84 17.05 6.13
C LEU A 72 7.05 17.99 6.04
N HIS A 73 7.40 18.43 4.82
CA HIS A 73 8.52 19.33 4.53
C HIS A 73 8.19 20.27 3.38
N THR A 74 8.84 21.44 3.38
CA THR A 74 8.83 22.37 2.25
C THR A 74 10.19 22.38 1.54
N PRO A 75 10.29 22.86 0.29
CA PRO A 75 11.58 23.05 -0.40
C PRO A 75 12.59 23.83 0.43
N GLU A 76 12.13 24.89 1.13
CA GLU A 76 12.96 25.76 1.97
C GLU A 76 13.49 24.99 3.19
N SER A 77 12.63 24.22 3.87
CA SER A 77 13.04 23.41 5.03
C SER A 77 14.06 22.33 4.66
N LEU A 78 13.89 21.68 3.49
CA LEU A 78 14.82 20.67 2.98
C LEU A 78 16.15 21.30 2.54
N ARG A 79 16.12 22.48 1.95
CA ARG A 79 17.32 23.24 1.62
C ARG A 79 18.10 23.62 2.87
N ALA A 80 17.41 24.16 3.88
CA ALA A 80 18.04 24.60 5.13
C ALA A 80 18.61 23.43 5.93
N ALA A 81 17.87 22.31 6.05
CA ALA A 81 18.28 21.19 6.88
C ALA A 81 19.26 20.22 6.19
N LEU A 82 19.14 20.04 4.87
CA LEU A 82 19.85 19.00 4.13
C LEU A 82 20.55 19.49 2.86
N ALA A 83 20.55 20.80 2.57
CA ALA A 83 21.09 21.37 1.33
C ALA A 83 20.62 20.61 0.07
N ILE A 84 19.35 20.21 0.03
CA ILE A 84 18.70 19.58 -1.13
C ILE A 84 17.98 20.68 -1.93
N ASP A 85 18.25 20.76 -3.23
CA ASP A 85 17.54 21.62 -4.18
C ASP A 85 16.27 20.91 -4.64
N VAL A 86 15.12 21.33 -4.12
CA VAL A 86 13.81 20.77 -4.49
C VAL A 86 13.12 21.72 -5.46
N ARG A 87 12.75 21.21 -6.62
CA ARG A 87 12.03 21.91 -7.68
C ARG A 87 10.65 21.31 -7.83
N THR A 88 9.67 21.95 -7.18
CA THR A 88 8.24 21.64 -7.35
C THR A 88 7.71 22.19 -8.67
N ARG A 89 6.51 21.79 -9.09
CA ARG A 89 5.90 22.13 -10.39
C ARG A 89 6.85 21.89 -11.56
N THR A 90 7.73 20.92 -11.41
CA THR A 90 8.78 20.61 -12.37
C THR A 90 8.68 19.15 -12.78
N ARG A 91 8.29 18.91 -14.03
CA ARG A 91 8.09 17.58 -14.57
C ARG A 91 9.29 17.12 -15.38
N ALA A 92 9.84 15.95 -15.10
CA ALA A 92 10.81 15.29 -15.97
C ALA A 92 10.08 14.74 -17.21
N THR A 93 10.54 15.11 -18.39
CA THR A 93 9.87 14.80 -19.65
C THR A 93 10.68 13.90 -20.58
N ALA A 94 12.02 13.87 -20.45
CA ALA A 94 12.89 12.98 -21.21
C ALA A 94 14.18 12.68 -20.46
N ILE A 95 14.79 11.54 -20.75
CA ILE A 95 16.12 11.15 -20.25
C ILE A 95 16.99 10.82 -21.46
N ASP A 96 18.11 11.52 -21.60
CA ASP A 96 19.18 11.14 -22.51
C ASP A 96 20.25 10.36 -21.72
N ARG A 97 20.25 9.05 -21.88
CA ARG A 97 21.17 8.14 -21.17
C ARG A 97 22.62 8.29 -21.64
N ALA A 98 22.83 8.60 -22.91
CA ALA A 98 24.17 8.78 -23.49
C ALA A 98 24.81 10.08 -22.99
N ALA A 99 24.06 11.18 -23.03
CA ALA A 99 24.50 12.47 -22.51
C ALA A 99 24.42 12.57 -20.97
N ARG A 100 23.74 11.63 -20.29
CA ARG A 100 23.42 11.65 -18.86
C ARG A 100 22.73 12.94 -18.45
N THR A 101 21.60 13.23 -19.10
CA THR A 101 20.79 14.41 -18.81
C THR A 101 19.32 14.06 -18.67
N VAL A 102 18.63 14.83 -17.83
CA VAL A 102 17.16 14.81 -17.72
C VAL A 102 16.61 16.14 -18.19
N THR A 103 15.71 16.12 -19.16
CA THR A 103 14.96 17.29 -19.57
C THR A 103 13.78 17.47 -18.62
N VAL A 104 13.62 18.67 -18.11
CA VAL A 104 12.51 19.03 -17.20
C VAL A 104 11.76 20.23 -17.75
N THR A 105 10.46 20.27 -17.47
CA THR A 105 9.57 21.39 -17.82
C THR A 105 8.94 21.93 -16.54
N SER A 106 8.99 23.24 -16.36
CA SER A 106 8.40 23.99 -15.27
C SER A 106 7.67 25.22 -15.80
N PRO A 107 6.94 26.00 -14.98
CA PRO A 107 6.37 27.29 -15.38
C PRO A 107 7.41 28.28 -15.94
N ASP A 108 8.68 28.16 -15.51
CA ASP A 108 9.77 29.01 -15.97
C ASP A 108 10.39 28.58 -17.32
N GLY A 109 9.90 27.46 -17.86
CA GLY A 109 10.34 26.93 -19.15
C GLY A 109 10.98 25.54 -19.07
N VAL A 110 11.75 25.19 -20.11
CA VAL A 110 12.43 23.90 -20.24
C VAL A 110 13.90 24.05 -19.81
N ALA A 111 14.38 23.09 -19.03
CA ALA A 111 15.76 23.02 -18.60
C ALA A 111 16.33 21.60 -18.75
N VAL A 112 17.64 21.48 -18.86
CA VAL A 112 18.36 20.20 -18.96
C VAL A 112 19.25 20.06 -17.73
N LEU A 113 19.04 19.00 -16.96
CA LEU A 113 19.77 18.69 -15.73
C LEU A 113 20.78 17.56 -16.00
N PRO A 114 22.08 17.82 -15.94
CA PRO A 114 23.09 16.77 -16.05
C PRO A 114 23.18 15.98 -14.73
N TYR A 115 23.37 14.66 -14.83
CA TYR A 115 23.54 13.78 -13.66
C TYR A 115 24.74 12.86 -13.76
N ASP A 116 25.27 12.48 -12.60
CA ASP A 116 26.21 11.39 -12.44
C ASP A 116 25.51 10.13 -11.92
N ALA A 117 24.38 10.32 -11.20
CA ALA A 117 23.41 9.30 -10.81
C ALA A 117 21.99 9.88 -10.92
N LEU A 118 21.07 9.11 -11.51
CA LEU A 118 19.65 9.44 -11.63
C LEU A 118 18.81 8.43 -10.86
N LEU A 119 17.93 8.91 -10.00
CA LEU A 119 16.92 8.08 -9.33
C LEU A 119 15.52 8.38 -9.88
N LEU A 120 14.83 7.34 -10.32
CA LEU A 120 13.42 7.39 -10.70
C LEU A 120 12.54 6.90 -9.54
N ALA A 121 11.72 7.79 -9.01
CA ALA A 121 10.73 7.50 -7.97
C ALA A 121 9.35 8.08 -8.38
N PRO A 122 8.85 7.83 -9.61
CA PRO A 122 7.66 8.48 -10.14
C PRO A 122 6.37 7.97 -9.50
N GLY A 123 6.44 6.91 -8.70
CA GLY A 123 5.31 6.31 -8.01
C GLY A 123 4.35 5.58 -8.96
N ALA A 124 3.07 5.65 -8.66
CA ALA A 124 1.99 5.06 -9.43
C ALA A 124 0.90 6.10 -9.72
N VAL A 125 0.10 5.86 -10.73
CA VAL A 125 -1.09 6.65 -11.08
C VAL A 125 -2.36 5.86 -10.84
N ALA A 126 -3.44 6.54 -10.47
CA ALA A 126 -4.75 5.91 -10.31
C ALA A 126 -5.21 5.32 -11.66
N VAL A 127 -5.75 4.11 -11.60
CA VAL A 127 -6.38 3.49 -12.77
C VAL A 127 -7.69 4.23 -13.06
N ARG A 128 -7.87 4.64 -14.30
CA ARG A 128 -9.14 5.14 -14.82
C ARG A 128 -9.67 4.13 -15.85
N PRO A 129 -10.63 3.27 -15.46
CA PRO A 129 -11.22 2.33 -16.39
C PRO A 129 -12.01 3.08 -17.48
N PRO A 130 -12.24 2.47 -18.65
CA PRO A 130 -12.98 3.12 -19.74
C PRO A 130 -14.50 3.09 -19.49
N ILE A 131 -14.92 3.65 -18.37
CA ILE A 131 -16.33 3.78 -17.98
C ILE A 131 -16.83 5.16 -18.46
N PRO A 132 -17.90 5.23 -19.25
CA PRO A 132 -18.49 6.50 -19.68
C PRO A 132 -18.88 7.39 -18.50
N GLY A 133 -18.52 8.65 -18.55
CA GLY A 133 -18.85 9.65 -17.53
C GLY A 133 -17.87 9.76 -16.37
N LEU A 134 -16.71 9.09 -16.38
CA LEU A 134 -15.70 9.27 -15.32
C LEU A 134 -15.00 10.65 -15.36
N ASP A 135 -15.21 11.44 -16.41
CA ASP A 135 -14.72 12.83 -16.47
C ASP A 135 -15.73 13.83 -15.89
N HIS A 136 -16.86 13.35 -15.35
CA HIS A 136 -17.86 14.21 -14.73
C HIS A 136 -17.30 14.90 -13.48
N PRO A 137 -17.60 16.20 -13.22
CA PRO A 137 -17.11 16.96 -12.06
C PRO A 137 -17.42 16.33 -10.67
N ALA A 138 -18.46 15.51 -10.58
CA ALA A 138 -18.80 14.77 -9.36
C ALA A 138 -17.92 13.53 -9.12
N VAL A 139 -17.04 13.16 -10.06
CA VAL A 139 -16.18 11.97 -9.97
C VAL A 139 -14.78 12.37 -9.55
N HIS A 140 -14.31 11.79 -8.46
CA HIS A 140 -13.02 12.08 -7.85
C HIS A 140 -12.15 10.83 -7.75
N ALA A 141 -10.84 11.02 -7.78
CA ALA A 141 -9.86 10.11 -7.22
C ALA A 141 -9.45 10.60 -5.82
N LEU A 142 -8.68 9.79 -5.09
CA LEU A 142 -8.10 10.19 -3.81
C LEU A 142 -6.65 9.70 -3.74
N ARG A 143 -5.74 10.43 -4.43
CA ARG A 143 -4.33 10.06 -4.49
C ARG A 143 -3.35 11.21 -4.30
N THR A 144 -3.73 12.41 -4.69
CA THR A 144 -2.88 13.60 -4.65
C THR A 144 -3.52 14.70 -3.80
N ILE A 145 -2.76 15.72 -3.44
CA ILE A 145 -3.30 16.88 -2.73
C ILE A 145 -4.37 17.60 -3.56
N PRO A 146 -4.22 17.83 -4.87
CA PRO A 146 -5.31 18.38 -5.68
C PRO A 146 -6.58 17.52 -5.69
N ASP A 147 -6.46 16.18 -5.70
CA ASP A 147 -7.63 15.28 -5.58
C ASP A 147 -8.34 15.49 -4.25
N LEU A 148 -7.55 15.55 -3.15
CA LEU A 148 -8.05 15.82 -1.81
C LEU A 148 -8.81 17.14 -1.75
N ASP A 149 -8.17 18.22 -2.22
CA ASP A 149 -8.74 19.57 -2.19
C ASP A 149 -10.05 19.63 -2.98
N ALA A 150 -10.09 19.01 -4.17
CA ALA A 150 -11.29 18.92 -5.00
C ALA A 150 -12.42 18.14 -4.31
N LEU A 151 -12.10 16.96 -3.72
CA LEU A 151 -13.10 16.15 -3.01
C LEU A 151 -13.64 16.86 -1.78
N VAL A 152 -12.77 17.45 -0.95
CA VAL A 152 -13.18 18.17 0.26
C VAL A 152 -14.03 19.39 -0.08
N ALA A 153 -13.64 20.18 -1.08
CA ALA A 153 -14.40 21.32 -1.55
C ALA A 153 -15.79 20.90 -2.08
N HIS A 154 -15.84 19.80 -2.86
CA HIS A 154 -17.11 19.29 -3.38
C HIS A 154 -18.05 18.87 -2.23
N VAL A 155 -17.56 18.03 -1.30
CA VAL A 155 -18.35 17.57 -0.14
C VAL A 155 -18.84 18.74 0.72
N ALA A 156 -18.00 19.76 0.93
CA ALA A 156 -18.37 20.96 1.67
C ALA A 156 -19.44 21.82 0.96
N GLY A 157 -19.48 21.79 -0.38
CA GLY A 157 -20.44 22.52 -1.20
C GLY A 157 -21.80 21.82 -1.36
N LEU A 158 -21.95 20.58 -0.88
CA LEU A 158 -23.20 19.84 -1.01
C LEU A 158 -24.33 20.45 -0.15
N PRO A 159 -25.58 20.47 -0.65
CA PRO A 159 -26.73 20.96 0.09
C PRO A 159 -26.89 20.24 1.46
N ALA A 160 -27.17 21.02 2.51
CA ALA A 160 -27.36 20.47 3.86
C ALA A 160 -28.84 20.12 4.16
N ASP A 161 -29.77 20.56 3.29
CA ASP A 161 -31.23 20.45 3.45
C ASP A 161 -31.80 19.14 2.91
N ARG A 162 -30.98 18.28 2.34
CA ARG A 162 -31.34 16.95 1.84
C ARG A 162 -30.28 15.90 2.16
N PRO A 163 -30.66 14.59 2.12
CA PRO A 163 -29.67 13.53 2.27
C PRO A 163 -28.56 13.63 1.20
N ARG A 164 -27.32 13.59 1.65
CA ARG A 164 -26.13 13.58 0.79
C ARG A 164 -25.70 12.14 0.54
N ARG A 165 -25.34 11.81 -0.70
CA ARG A 165 -25.05 10.43 -1.14
C ARG A 165 -23.70 10.37 -1.80
N ALA A 166 -22.96 9.30 -1.53
CA ALA A 166 -21.72 9.00 -2.19
C ALA A 166 -21.72 7.57 -2.74
N VAL A 167 -21.07 7.38 -3.87
CA VAL A 167 -20.73 6.06 -4.40
C VAL A 167 -19.22 5.93 -4.42
N VAL A 168 -18.68 4.87 -3.80
CA VAL A 168 -17.28 4.51 -3.88
C VAL A 168 -17.14 3.29 -4.78
N VAL A 169 -16.31 3.37 -5.81
CA VAL A 169 -16.05 2.29 -6.77
C VAL A 169 -14.67 1.71 -6.48
N GLY A 170 -14.66 0.44 -6.05
CA GLY A 170 -13.48 -0.30 -5.61
C GLY A 170 -13.39 -0.43 -4.09
N ALA A 171 -13.37 -1.66 -3.57
CA ALA A 171 -13.31 -1.99 -2.14
C ALA A 171 -11.89 -2.43 -1.69
N GLY A 172 -10.84 -1.89 -2.30
CA GLY A 172 -9.48 -2.02 -1.81
C GLY A 172 -9.20 -1.12 -0.59
N PHE A 173 -7.94 -1.05 -0.14
CA PHE A 173 -7.54 -0.26 1.03
C PHE A 173 -8.04 1.20 0.96
N ILE A 174 -7.75 1.91 -0.14
CA ILE A 174 -8.14 3.32 -0.33
C ILE A 174 -9.67 3.47 -0.37
N GLY A 175 -10.37 2.52 -1.03
CA GLY A 175 -11.82 2.56 -1.12
C GLY A 175 -12.50 2.41 0.23
N LEU A 176 -12.04 1.50 1.07
CA LEU A 176 -12.57 1.32 2.43
C LEU A 176 -12.32 2.55 3.32
N GLU A 177 -11.12 3.15 3.25
CA GLU A 177 -10.81 4.40 3.95
C GLU A 177 -11.68 5.56 3.43
N ALA A 178 -11.95 5.64 2.12
CA ALA A 178 -12.83 6.65 1.54
C ALA A 178 -14.29 6.47 2.00
N VAL A 179 -14.78 5.22 2.08
CA VAL A 179 -16.11 4.89 2.62
C VAL A 179 -16.26 5.41 4.05
N GLU A 180 -15.32 5.04 4.93
CA GLU A 180 -15.33 5.50 6.33
C GLU A 180 -15.27 7.02 6.42
N ALA A 181 -14.39 7.66 5.63
CA ALA A 181 -14.23 9.10 5.63
C ALA A 181 -15.52 9.84 5.20
N LEU A 182 -16.17 9.40 4.13
CA LEU A 182 -17.41 10.01 3.62
C LEU A 182 -18.58 9.75 4.57
N ALA A 183 -18.70 8.54 5.13
CA ALA A 183 -19.71 8.20 6.12
C ALA A 183 -19.57 9.07 7.39
N THR A 184 -18.32 9.29 7.87
CA THR A 184 -18.01 10.18 9.00
C THR A 184 -18.43 11.63 8.71
N ARG A 185 -18.40 12.07 7.45
CA ARG A 185 -18.93 13.37 7.00
C ARG A 185 -20.44 13.40 6.85
N GLY A 186 -21.16 12.32 7.19
CA GLY A 186 -22.60 12.22 7.17
C GLY A 186 -23.21 12.00 5.79
N LEU A 187 -22.47 11.40 4.85
CA LEU A 187 -23.01 10.94 3.59
C LEU A 187 -23.54 9.51 3.74
N ALA A 188 -24.64 9.19 3.08
CA ALA A 188 -25.04 7.81 2.83
C ALA A 188 -24.13 7.26 1.72
N VAL A 189 -23.44 6.14 1.99
CA VAL A 189 -22.40 5.62 1.10
C VAL A 189 -22.81 4.26 0.54
N ASP A 190 -22.72 4.11 -0.78
CA ASP A 190 -22.77 2.84 -1.49
C ASP A 190 -21.35 2.47 -1.95
N LEU A 191 -20.93 1.22 -1.71
CA LEU A 191 -19.63 0.66 -2.12
C LEU A 191 -19.85 -0.37 -3.21
N VAL A 192 -19.21 -0.18 -4.36
CA VAL A 192 -19.28 -1.06 -5.53
C VAL A 192 -17.94 -1.78 -5.71
N GLU A 193 -17.96 -3.12 -5.78
CA GLU A 193 -16.76 -3.94 -5.93
C GLU A 193 -16.99 -5.06 -6.97
N ALA A 194 -16.03 -5.24 -7.86
CA ALA A 194 -16.08 -6.26 -8.90
C ALA A 194 -15.87 -7.69 -8.36
N ALA A 195 -15.09 -7.81 -7.27
CA ALA A 195 -14.94 -9.08 -6.56
C ALA A 195 -16.19 -9.42 -5.75
N ASP A 196 -16.32 -10.67 -5.36
CA ASP A 196 -17.42 -11.19 -4.54
C ASP A 196 -17.31 -10.82 -3.05
N HIS A 197 -16.20 -10.19 -2.64
CA HIS A 197 -15.96 -9.73 -1.27
C HIS A 197 -15.15 -8.41 -1.25
N VAL A 198 -15.22 -7.71 -0.12
CA VAL A 198 -14.43 -6.49 0.12
C VAL A 198 -12.97 -6.85 0.43
N LEU A 199 -12.05 -5.92 0.19
CA LEU A 199 -10.62 -6.06 0.42
C LEU A 199 -10.04 -7.33 -0.22
N PRO A 200 -9.99 -7.43 -1.55
CA PRO A 200 -9.62 -8.67 -2.27
C PRO A 200 -8.32 -9.35 -1.85
N PRO A 201 -7.29 -8.68 -1.27
CA PRO A 201 -6.13 -9.36 -0.68
C PRO A 201 -6.43 -10.19 0.57
N LEU A 202 -7.58 -9.98 1.22
CA LEU A 202 -8.02 -10.73 2.38
C LEU A 202 -8.82 -11.97 1.93
N ASP A 203 -8.69 -13.08 2.65
CA ASP A 203 -9.49 -14.26 2.35
C ASP A 203 -10.98 -14.03 2.70
N PRO A 204 -11.94 -14.63 1.95
CA PRO A 204 -13.37 -14.31 2.06
C PRO A 204 -13.96 -14.44 3.46
N GLU A 205 -13.51 -15.43 4.26
CA GLU A 205 -13.99 -15.63 5.62
C GLU A 205 -13.71 -14.44 6.55
N LEU A 206 -12.58 -13.76 6.37
CA LEU A 206 -12.23 -12.55 7.12
C LEU A 206 -12.85 -11.29 6.50
N ALA A 207 -12.95 -11.26 5.17
CA ALA A 207 -13.58 -10.16 4.43
C ALA A 207 -15.07 -10.00 4.79
N ASN A 208 -15.77 -11.11 5.11
CA ASN A 208 -17.16 -11.08 5.55
C ASN A 208 -17.36 -10.30 6.85
N LEU A 209 -16.39 -10.35 7.79
CA LEU A 209 -16.44 -9.55 9.01
C LEU A 209 -16.40 -8.05 8.71
N LEU A 210 -15.61 -7.63 7.72
CA LEU A 210 -15.59 -6.25 7.27
C LEU A 210 -16.89 -5.86 6.56
N ALA A 211 -17.44 -6.76 5.74
CA ALA A 211 -18.72 -6.53 5.08
C ALA A 211 -19.86 -6.32 6.09
N ASP A 212 -19.87 -7.09 7.18
CA ASP A 212 -20.86 -6.95 8.25
C ASP A 212 -20.66 -5.64 9.04
N GLU A 213 -19.41 -5.23 9.30
CA GLU A 213 -19.12 -3.93 9.94
C GLU A 213 -19.57 -2.76 9.04
N LEU A 214 -19.32 -2.83 7.73
CA LEU A 214 -19.80 -1.85 6.76
C LEU A 214 -21.32 -1.74 6.76
N ARG A 215 -22.03 -2.86 6.70
CA ARG A 215 -23.51 -2.90 6.76
C ARG A 215 -24.04 -2.34 8.08
N ALA A 216 -23.40 -2.67 9.20
CA ALA A 216 -23.77 -2.15 10.52
C ALA A 216 -23.65 -0.62 10.60
N HIS A 217 -22.78 -0.02 9.79
CA HIS A 217 -22.64 1.43 9.65
C HIS A 217 -23.49 2.03 8.53
N GLY A 218 -24.43 1.26 7.94
CA GLY A 218 -25.38 1.72 6.94
C GLY A 218 -24.80 1.86 5.53
N VAL A 219 -23.64 1.24 5.25
CA VAL A 219 -23.03 1.24 3.91
C VAL A 219 -23.78 0.23 3.02
N GLY A 220 -24.27 0.69 1.87
CA GLY A 220 -24.81 -0.19 0.83
C GLY A 220 -23.68 -0.95 0.13
N LEU A 221 -23.73 -2.30 0.13
CA LEU A 221 -22.69 -3.13 -0.53
C LEU A 221 -23.21 -3.73 -1.83
N HIS A 222 -22.50 -3.47 -2.92
CA HIS A 222 -22.75 -4.01 -4.25
C HIS A 222 -21.50 -4.80 -4.70
N LEU A 223 -21.49 -6.10 -4.37
CA LEU A 223 -20.35 -7.02 -4.62
C LEU A 223 -20.61 -7.85 -5.87
N GLY A 224 -19.54 -8.28 -6.56
CA GLY A 224 -19.61 -9.04 -7.81
C GLY A 224 -20.13 -8.22 -9.00
N VAL A 225 -20.15 -6.90 -8.87
CA VAL A 225 -20.69 -5.98 -9.91
C VAL A 225 -19.70 -4.84 -10.19
N THR A 226 -19.78 -4.28 -11.38
CA THR A 226 -18.94 -3.14 -11.80
C THR A 226 -19.78 -1.92 -12.09
N ALA A 227 -19.21 -0.73 -11.93
CA ALA A 227 -19.79 0.49 -12.47
C ALA A 227 -19.74 0.46 -14.00
N ALA A 228 -20.88 0.69 -14.66
CA ALA A 228 -21.02 0.65 -16.11
C ALA A 228 -21.00 2.05 -16.74
N SER A 229 -21.58 3.04 -16.06
CA SER A 229 -21.55 4.44 -16.49
C SER A 229 -21.88 5.39 -15.35
N VAL A 230 -21.49 6.66 -15.53
CA VAL A 230 -21.91 7.79 -14.69
C VAL A 230 -22.62 8.79 -15.61
N THR A 231 -23.85 9.21 -15.26
CA THR A 231 -24.65 10.13 -16.03
C THR A 231 -25.26 11.23 -15.17
N ASP A 232 -25.48 12.41 -15.73
CA ASP A 232 -26.16 13.50 -15.05
C ASP A 232 -27.56 13.09 -14.57
N ALA A 233 -27.96 13.59 -13.41
CA ALA A 233 -29.29 13.49 -12.88
C ALA A 233 -29.65 14.76 -12.11
N ASP A 234 -30.95 15.00 -11.86
CA ASP A 234 -31.40 16.14 -11.09
C ASP A 234 -30.76 16.14 -9.69
N GLY A 235 -29.91 17.12 -9.44
CA GLY A 235 -29.21 17.34 -8.17
C GLY A 235 -28.01 16.41 -7.91
N GLY A 236 -27.41 15.81 -8.94
CA GLY A 236 -26.22 14.97 -8.81
C GLY A 236 -25.97 14.09 -10.03
N VAL A 237 -25.56 12.86 -9.80
CA VAL A 237 -25.30 11.86 -10.86
C VAL A 237 -25.98 10.52 -10.52
N VAL A 238 -26.12 9.67 -11.53
CA VAL A 238 -26.49 8.26 -11.39
C VAL A 238 -25.34 7.39 -11.85
N VAL A 239 -24.90 6.50 -10.99
CA VAL A 239 -23.97 5.41 -11.31
C VAL A 239 -24.80 4.18 -11.70
N ALA A 240 -24.74 3.77 -12.94
CA ALA A 240 -25.33 2.51 -13.40
C ALA A 240 -24.38 1.36 -13.15
N LEU A 241 -24.88 0.23 -12.67
CA LEU A 241 -24.09 -0.98 -12.41
C LEU A 241 -24.32 -2.03 -13.51
N SER A 242 -23.40 -3.01 -13.59
CA SER A 242 -23.42 -4.08 -14.59
C SER A 242 -24.63 -5.04 -14.45
N ASP A 243 -25.24 -5.12 -13.27
CA ASP A 243 -26.44 -5.90 -12.98
C ASP A 243 -27.75 -5.15 -13.29
N GLY A 244 -27.65 -3.89 -13.75
CA GLY A 244 -28.78 -3.02 -14.05
C GLY A 244 -29.22 -2.12 -12.90
N ALA A 245 -28.66 -2.24 -11.70
CA ALA A 245 -28.94 -1.33 -10.60
C ALA A 245 -28.46 0.09 -10.91
N ARG A 246 -29.09 1.08 -10.29
CA ARG A 246 -28.81 2.51 -10.51
C ARG A 246 -28.71 3.22 -9.16
N LEU A 247 -27.53 3.76 -8.86
CA LEU A 247 -27.24 4.42 -7.61
C LEU A 247 -27.19 5.94 -7.82
N ALA A 248 -28.04 6.68 -7.11
CA ALA A 248 -27.97 8.14 -7.13
C ALA A 248 -26.86 8.62 -6.20
N ALA A 249 -26.02 9.52 -6.68
CA ALA A 249 -24.90 10.06 -5.91
C ALA A 249 -24.74 11.56 -6.13
N ASP A 250 -24.26 12.26 -5.10
CA ASP A 250 -23.76 13.62 -5.17
C ASP A 250 -22.24 13.61 -5.47
N VAL A 251 -21.55 12.59 -4.97
CA VAL A 251 -20.11 12.40 -5.09
C VAL A 251 -19.82 10.95 -5.47
N VAL A 252 -18.90 10.75 -6.40
CA VAL A 252 -18.37 9.43 -6.77
C VAL A 252 -16.86 9.42 -6.52
N VAL A 253 -16.36 8.43 -5.77
CA VAL A 253 -14.91 8.23 -5.58
C VAL A 253 -14.50 6.95 -6.29
N VAL A 254 -13.53 7.04 -7.21
CA VAL A 254 -13.00 5.89 -7.96
C VAL A 254 -11.66 5.47 -7.39
N SER A 255 -11.59 4.24 -6.86
CA SER A 255 -10.42 3.65 -6.19
C SER A 255 -10.14 2.21 -6.63
N VAL A 256 -10.24 1.96 -7.94
CA VAL A 256 -10.09 0.63 -8.57
C VAL A 256 -8.62 0.21 -8.80
N GLY A 257 -7.72 0.75 -8.00
CA GLY A 257 -6.30 0.41 -8.03
C GLY A 257 -5.41 1.47 -8.67
N VAL A 258 -4.12 1.13 -8.74
CA VAL A 258 -3.07 1.98 -9.29
C VAL A 258 -2.22 1.19 -10.28
N ARG A 259 -1.59 1.88 -11.22
CA ARG A 259 -0.58 1.32 -12.12
C ARG A 259 0.75 2.06 -11.97
N PRO A 260 1.90 1.38 -12.14
CA PRO A 260 3.21 2.02 -12.14
C PRO A 260 3.29 3.16 -13.14
N ALA A 261 3.88 4.30 -12.74
CA ALA A 261 4.13 5.44 -13.62
C ALA A 261 5.48 5.23 -14.33
N THR A 262 5.48 4.52 -15.45
CA THR A 262 6.70 4.04 -16.12
C THR A 262 6.96 4.69 -17.49
N GLU A 263 6.16 5.64 -17.90
CA GLU A 263 6.25 6.28 -19.22
C GLU A 263 7.66 6.87 -19.47
N LEU A 264 8.19 7.62 -18.51
CA LEU A 264 9.53 8.23 -18.61
C LEU A 264 10.65 7.18 -18.74
N ALA A 265 10.55 6.07 -18.01
CA ALA A 265 11.52 4.97 -18.05
C ALA A 265 11.44 4.20 -19.37
N ARG A 266 10.23 3.89 -19.84
CA ARG A 266 9.98 3.23 -21.12
C ARG A 266 10.50 4.06 -22.30
N ASP A 267 10.18 5.36 -22.32
CA ASP A 267 10.56 6.26 -23.41
C ASP A 267 12.08 6.49 -23.45
N ALA A 268 12.77 6.33 -22.29
CA ALA A 268 14.23 6.28 -22.20
C ALA A 268 14.84 4.92 -22.57
N GLY A 269 14.05 3.91 -22.91
CA GLY A 269 14.52 2.58 -23.27
C GLY A 269 15.09 1.77 -22.08
N LEU A 270 14.59 2.03 -20.86
CA LEU A 270 14.89 1.18 -19.70
C LEU A 270 14.02 -0.08 -19.72
N GLU A 271 14.56 -1.20 -19.23
CA GLU A 271 13.82 -2.46 -19.15
C GLU A 271 12.62 -2.36 -18.20
N LEU A 272 11.48 -2.84 -18.67
CA LEU A 272 10.29 -3.06 -17.88
C LEU A 272 10.05 -4.56 -17.71
N GLY A 273 9.52 -4.97 -16.56
CA GLY A 273 9.10 -6.33 -16.32
C GLY A 273 7.75 -6.67 -16.97
N PRO A 274 7.28 -7.91 -16.86
CA PRO A 274 6.05 -8.38 -17.50
C PRO A 274 4.79 -7.65 -17.00
N THR A 275 4.84 -7.06 -15.81
CA THR A 275 3.75 -6.26 -15.24
C THR A 275 3.76 -4.79 -15.68
N GLY A 276 4.72 -4.40 -16.51
CA GLY A 276 4.93 -3.01 -16.94
C GLY A 276 5.64 -2.13 -15.90
N ALA A 277 6.06 -2.67 -14.76
CA ALA A 277 6.86 -1.96 -13.77
C ALA A 277 8.36 -1.91 -14.19
N ILE A 278 9.10 -0.94 -13.68
CA ILE A 278 10.53 -0.80 -13.98
C ILE A 278 11.29 -1.96 -13.36
N ARG A 279 12.06 -2.67 -14.17
CA ARG A 279 12.93 -3.75 -13.71
C ARG A 279 14.15 -3.19 -13.01
N VAL A 280 14.46 -3.69 -11.82
CA VAL A 280 15.62 -3.31 -11.03
C VAL A 280 16.34 -4.54 -10.47
N ASP A 281 17.64 -4.40 -10.23
CA ASP A 281 18.41 -5.41 -9.50
C ASP A 281 18.19 -5.28 -7.97
N ALA A 282 18.89 -6.13 -7.21
CA ALA A 282 18.80 -6.14 -5.74
C ALA A 282 19.29 -4.84 -5.08
N ASP A 283 20.04 -4.01 -5.80
CA ASP A 283 20.57 -2.72 -5.38
C ASP A 283 19.77 -1.52 -5.92
N GLN A 284 18.59 -1.78 -6.52
CA GLN A 284 17.69 -0.82 -7.14
C GLN A 284 18.21 -0.21 -8.44
N ARG A 285 19.23 -0.79 -9.07
CA ARG A 285 19.75 -0.31 -10.35
C ARG A 285 18.88 -0.84 -11.49
N THR A 286 18.61 0.00 -12.47
CA THR A 286 17.90 -0.37 -13.69
C THR A 286 18.85 -1.05 -14.70
N SER A 287 18.37 -1.28 -15.93
CA SER A 287 19.21 -1.74 -17.04
C SER A 287 20.31 -0.74 -17.46
N ASP A 288 20.30 0.47 -16.89
CA ASP A 288 21.33 1.49 -17.08
C ASP A 288 22.18 1.62 -15.80
N PRO A 289 23.54 1.57 -15.88
CA PRO A 289 24.40 1.60 -14.71
C PRO A 289 24.40 2.93 -13.94
N HIS A 290 23.82 3.99 -14.51
CA HIS A 290 23.74 5.32 -13.91
C HIS A 290 22.32 5.70 -13.50
N VAL A 291 21.35 4.78 -13.67
CA VAL A 291 19.94 5.02 -13.37
C VAL A 291 19.41 3.96 -12.38
N TRP A 292 18.79 4.42 -11.30
CA TRP A 292 18.12 3.61 -10.28
C TRP A 292 16.62 3.90 -10.30
N ALA A 293 15.84 2.97 -9.79
CA ALA A 293 14.40 3.20 -9.62
C ALA A 293 13.89 2.58 -8.31
N VAL A 294 12.87 3.22 -7.70
CA VAL A 294 12.32 2.83 -6.40
C VAL A 294 10.81 3.12 -6.29
N GLY A 295 10.17 2.51 -5.30
CA GLY A 295 8.78 2.75 -4.92
C GLY A 295 7.77 2.01 -5.80
N ASP A 296 6.56 2.57 -5.91
CA ASP A 296 5.42 1.93 -6.56
C ASP A 296 5.65 1.66 -8.07
N ALA A 297 6.68 2.26 -8.66
CA ALA A 297 6.99 2.13 -10.09
C ALA A 297 7.85 0.89 -10.41
N VAL A 298 8.44 0.23 -9.41
CA VAL A 298 9.39 -0.86 -9.64
C VAL A 298 8.78 -2.23 -9.44
N GLU A 299 9.37 -3.21 -10.14
CA GLU A 299 9.08 -4.61 -9.93
C GLU A 299 9.84 -5.14 -8.70
N VAL A 300 9.14 -5.89 -7.86
CA VAL A 300 9.72 -6.59 -6.71
C VAL A 300 9.30 -8.04 -6.71
N THR A 301 10.11 -8.91 -6.11
CA THR A 301 9.76 -10.33 -5.93
C THR A 301 8.97 -10.50 -4.65
N ARG A 302 7.83 -11.19 -4.71
CA ARG A 302 7.05 -11.61 -3.54
C ARG A 302 7.76 -12.73 -2.79
N ALA A 303 7.80 -12.65 -1.46
CA ALA A 303 8.63 -13.55 -0.65
C ALA A 303 8.19 -15.01 -0.71
N VAL A 304 6.91 -15.28 -0.83
CA VAL A 304 6.34 -16.64 -0.72
C VAL A 304 6.12 -17.27 -2.07
N THR A 305 5.48 -16.55 -3.00
CA THR A 305 5.13 -17.09 -4.32
C THR A 305 6.26 -16.96 -5.33
N GLY A 306 7.27 -16.14 -5.06
CA GLY A 306 8.34 -15.85 -6.02
C GLY A 306 7.90 -15.00 -7.21
N GLU A 307 6.64 -14.62 -7.29
CA GLU A 307 6.11 -13.79 -8.37
C GLU A 307 6.71 -12.39 -8.37
N ALA A 308 6.99 -11.90 -9.57
CA ALA A 308 7.41 -10.52 -9.77
C ALA A 308 6.20 -9.59 -10.01
N GLY A 309 6.24 -8.39 -9.43
CA GLY A 309 5.21 -7.39 -9.64
C GLY A 309 5.35 -6.17 -8.74
N PRO A 310 4.58 -5.12 -8.97
CA PRO A 310 4.59 -3.94 -8.10
C PRO A 310 3.94 -4.24 -6.74
N VAL A 311 4.48 -3.62 -5.70
CA VAL A 311 3.88 -3.62 -4.35
C VAL A 311 3.85 -2.18 -3.86
N PRO A 312 2.74 -1.45 -4.10
CA PRO A 312 2.63 -0.02 -3.85
C PRO A 312 2.42 0.28 -2.36
N LEU A 313 3.49 0.12 -1.58
CA LEU A 313 3.52 0.35 -0.14
C LEU A 313 4.68 1.28 0.25
N ALA A 314 4.42 2.22 1.15
CA ALA A 314 5.40 3.21 1.60
C ALA A 314 6.61 2.58 2.32
N GLY A 315 6.40 1.51 3.10
CA GLY A 315 7.47 0.79 3.80
C GLY A 315 8.57 0.27 2.87
N PRO A 316 8.24 -0.55 1.85
CA PRO A 316 9.18 -0.94 0.80
C PRO A 316 9.83 0.25 0.08
N ALA A 317 9.05 1.26 -0.33
CA ALA A 317 9.54 2.43 -1.05
C ALA A 317 10.64 3.18 -0.27
N ASN A 318 10.45 3.39 1.04
CA ASN A 318 11.44 4.05 1.91
C ASN A 318 12.73 3.23 2.04
N ARG A 319 12.64 1.91 2.22
CA ARG A 319 13.82 1.03 2.30
C ARG A 319 14.57 0.96 0.96
N GLN A 320 13.85 0.94 -0.15
CA GLN A 320 14.42 0.99 -1.50
C GLN A 320 15.15 2.31 -1.74
N GLY A 321 14.56 3.45 -1.37
CA GLY A 321 15.19 4.76 -1.48
C GLY A 321 16.52 4.84 -0.73
N ARG A 322 16.55 4.35 0.52
CA ARG A 322 17.78 4.27 1.30
C ARG A 322 18.85 3.42 0.61
N ARG A 323 18.51 2.24 0.12
CA ARG A 323 19.42 1.33 -0.59
C ARG A 323 19.93 1.93 -1.91
N ALA A 324 19.04 2.53 -2.69
CA ALA A 324 19.41 3.21 -3.92
C ALA A 324 20.47 4.29 -3.68
N ALA A 325 20.33 5.09 -2.62
CA ALA A 325 21.32 6.10 -2.26
C ALA A 325 22.68 5.48 -1.92
N GLU A 326 22.70 4.39 -1.17
CA GLU A 326 23.93 3.64 -0.85
C GLU A 326 24.58 3.10 -2.13
N SER A 327 23.81 2.48 -3.01
CA SER A 327 24.28 1.97 -4.31
C SER A 327 24.77 3.08 -5.24
N MET A 328 24.03 4.18 -5.36
CA MET A 328 24.41 5.35 -6.19
C MET A 328 25.78 5.94 -5.78
N LEU A 329 26.10 5.89 -4.50
CA LEU A 329 27.34 6.45 -3.95
C LEU A 329 28.46 5.41 -3.81
N GLY A 330 28.21 4.16 -4.24
CA GLY A 330 29.22 3.10 -4.21
C GLY A 330 29.48 2.52 -2.81
N HIS A 331 28.56 2.75 -1.87
CA HIS A 331 28.62 2.11 -0.56
C HIS A 331 28.14 0.66 -0.63
N ARG A 332 28.54 -0.13 0.37
CA ARG A 332 28.01 -1.49 0.52
C ARG A 332 26.52 -1.43 0.78
N THR A 333 25.75 -2.16 -0.04
CA THR A 333 24.32 -2.35 0.15
C THR A 333 24.02 -3.68 0.82
N THR A 334 22.85 -3.77 1.48
CA THR A 334 22.21 -5.05 1.79
C THR A 334 21.22 -5.33 0.65
N PRO A 335 21.39 -6.43 -0.10
CA PRO A 335 20.47 -6.76 -1.21
C PRO A 335 19.03 -6.72 -0.79
N GLN A 336 18.14 -6.31 -1.70
CA GLN A 336 16.71 -6.30 -1.41
C GLN A 336 16.22 -7.73 -1.15
N ALA A 337 15.69 -7.95 0.04
CA ALA A 337 14.94 -9.16 0.30
C ALA A 337 13.57 -9.11 -0.40
N PRO A 338 13.03 -10.25 -0.86
CA PRO A 338 11.67 -10.32 -1.39
C PRO A 338 10.65 -9.69 -0.44
N VAL A 339 9.60 -9.09 -0.99
CA VAL A 339 8.63 -8.29 -0.22
C VAL A 339 7.51 -9.19 0.33
N LEU A 340 7.15 -9.01 1.59
CA LEU A 340 6.06 -9.75 2.25
C LEU A 340 4.67 -9.21 1.87
N GLY A 341 4.58 -7.92 1.51
CA GLY A 341 3.29 -7.27 1.25
C GLY A 341 2.47 -7.00 2.51
N THR A 342 3.11 -6.87 3.68
CA THR A 342 2.41 -6.59 4.94
C THR A 342 1.65 -5.28 4.84
N ALA A 343 0.33 -5.35 5.09
CA ALA A 343 -0.59 -4.23 4.98
C ALA A 343 -1.64 -4.28 6.08
N ILE A 344 -2.16 -3.12 6.46
CA ILE A 344 -3.17 -2.96 7.50
C ILE A 344 -4.11 -1.82 7.13
N VAL A 345 -5.39 -1.95 7.50
CA VAL A 345 -6.41 -0.92 7.29
C VAL A 345 -7.39 -0.93 8.46
N ARG A 346 -7.87 0.26 8.81
CA ARG A 346 -9.02 0.43 9.70
C ARG A 346 -10.29 0.51 8.84
N VAL A 347 -11.36 -0.15 9.31
CA VAL A 347 -12.71 -0.08 8.73
C VAL A 347 -13.67 0.12 9.90
N PHE A 348 -14.02 1.37 10.19
CA PHE A 348 -14.78 1.78 11.37
C PHE A 348 -14.18 1.23 12.67
N GLY A 349 -14.90 0.32 13.35
CA GLY A 349 -14.43 -0.29 14.59
C GLY A 349 -13.51 -1.49 14.41
N LEU A 350 -13.29 -1.97 13.19
CA LEU A 350 -12.43 -3.11 12.90
C LEU A 350 -11.08 -2.69 12.31
N THR A 351 -10.09 -3.49 12.59
CA THR A 351 -8.79 -3.48 11.92
C THR A 351 -8.64 -4.76 11.13
N ALA A 352 -8.23 -4.67 9.87
CA ALA A 352 -7.86 -5.81 9.04
C ALA A 352 -6.40 -5.70 8.63
N ALA A 353 -5.65 -6.80 8.70
CA ALA A 353 -4.24 -6.83 8.33
C ALA A 353 -3.85 -8.16 7.69
N THR A 354 -2.82 -8.11 6.84
CA THR A 354 -2.31 -9.28 6.11
C THR A 354 -0.80 -9.21 5.98
N THR A 355 -0.15 -10.38 5.91
CA THR A 355 1.28 -10.52 5.59
C THR A 355 1.53 -11.83 4.85
N GLY A 356 2.45 -11.84 3.90
CA GLY A 356 2.75 -13.03 3.08
C GLY A 356 1.71 -13.27 1.99
N ALA A 357 1.39 -14.53 1.71
CA ALA A 357 0.47 -14.91 0.66
C ALA A 357 -0.91 -15.28 1.21
N SER A 358 -1.99 -14.85 0.53
CA SER A 358 -3.35 -15.33 0.78
C SER A 358 -3.53 -16.74 0.23
N GLN A 359 -4.59 -17.44 0.66
CA GLN A 359 -4.94 -18.78 0.13
C GLN A 359 -5.07 -18.76 -1.40
N ALA A 360 -5.72 -17.74 -1.94
CA ALA A 360 -5.88 -17.57 -3.38
C ALA A 360 -4.53 -17.43 -4.11
N ALA A 361 -3.60 -16.64 -3.56
CA ALA A 361 -2.28 -16.45 -4.13
C ALA A 361 -1.44 -17.74 -4.06
N LEU A 362 -1.53 -18.51 -2.99
CA LEU A 362 -0.87 -19.80 -2.84
C LEU A 362 -1.42 -20.83 -3.85
N ALA A 363 -2.74 -20.89 -3.98
CA ALA A 363 -3.39 -21.79 -4.95
C ALA A 363 -3.00 -21.43 -6.41
N GLN A 364 -2.99 -20.14 -6.75
CA GLN A 364 -2.56 -19.66 -8.07
C GLN A 364 -1.10 -20.00 -8.36
N ALA A 365 -0.22 -19.90 -7.36
CA ALA A 365 1.19 -20.22 -7.48
C ALA A 365 1.47 -21.75 -7.40
N GLY A 366 0.47 -22.58 -7.18
CA GLY A 366 0.62 -24.03 -7.02
C GLY A 366 1.39 -24.44 -5.75
N VAL A 367 1.38 -23.60 -4.71
CA VAL A 367 2.05 -23.86 -3.43
C VAL A 367 1.11 -24.66 -2.52
N GLY A 368 1.48 -25.91 -2.22
CA GLY A 368 0.75 -26.76 -1.27
C GLY A 368 0.77 -26.14 0.15
N HIS A 369 -0.37 -26.08 0.80
CA HIS A 369 -0.49 -25.48 2.12
C HIS A 369 -1.67 -26.03 2.91
N GLU A 370 -1.54 -25.97 4.24
CA GLU A 370 -2.62 -26.17 5.22
C GLU A 370 -3.04 -24.81 5.78
N VAL A 371 -4.34 -24.65 6.05
CA VAL A 371 -4.90 -23.40 6.56
C VAL A 371 -5.41 -23.58 7.98
N VAL A 372 -4.95 -22.76 8.87
CA VAL A 372 -5.34 -22.75 10.30
C VAL A 372 -6.13 -21.51 10.63
N ARG A 373 -7.24 -21.70 11.31
CA ARG A 373 -8.17 -20.64 11.74
C ARG A 373 -8.36 -20.69 13.23
N ILE A 374 -8.15 -19.55 13.87
CA ILE A 374 -8.38 -19.41 15.32
C ILE A 374 -9.06 -18.08 15.65
N HIS A 375 -9.78 -18.04 16.76
CA HIS A 375 -10.54 -16.87 17.20
C HIS A 375 -10.27 -16.54 18.69
N PRO A 376 -9.01 -16.37 19.12
CA PRO A 376 -8.68 -16.09 20.52
C PRO A 376 -9.05 -14.66 20.91
N GLY A 377 -9.10 -14.40 22.22
CA GLY A 377 -9.13 -13.04 22.73
C GLY A 377 -7.78 -12.35 22.53
N HIS A 378 -7.78 -11.05 22.21
CA HIS A 378 -6.53 -10.28 22.09
C HIS A 378 -5.78 -10.17 23.44
N ARG A 379 -6.48 -10.37 24.56
CA ARG A 379 -5.97 -10.46 25.94
C ARG A 379 -6.85 -11.39 26.77
N VAL A 380 -6.52 -11.53 28.06
CA VAL A 380 -7.27 -12.39 28.99
C VAL A 380 -8.75 -12.00 29.07
N GLY A 381 -9.64 -12.98 28.91
CA GLY A 381 -11.08 -12.75 28.80
C GLY A 381 -11.76 -12.27 30.10
N TRP A 382 -11.14 -12.47 31.26
CA TRP A 382 -11.67 -11.97 32.53
C TRP A 382 -11.41 -10.47 32.77
N LEU A 383 -10.55 -9.83 31.96
CA LEU A 383 -10.34 -8.38 32.01
C LEU A 383 -11.35 -7.67 31.10
N PRO A 384 -12.14 -6.69 31.62
CA PRO A 384 -13.14 -5.98 30.83
C PRO A 384 -12.56 -5.35 29.55
N GLY A 385 -13.30 -5.43 28.44
CA GLY A 385 -12.87 -4.93 27.13
C GLY A 385 -11.92 -5.88 26.40
N ALA A 386 -11.93 -7.18 26.74
CA ALA A 386 -11.32 -8.20 25.91
C ALA A 386 -12.14 -8.35 24.61
N GLU A 387 -11.44 -8.29 23.47
CA GLU A 387 -12.01 -8.40 22.14
C GLU A 387 -11.44 -9.62 21.41
N GLN A 388 -12.23 -10.21 20.54
CA GLN A 388 -11.82 -11.35 19.74
C GLN A 388 -10.92 -10.89 18.58
N VAL A 389 -9.89 -11.70 18.27
CA VAL A 389 -9.06 -11.56 17.07
C VAL A 389 -9.28 -12.80 16.21
N HIS A 390 -9.73 -12.58 14.99
CA HIS A 390 -9.87 -13.65 14.01
C HIS A 390 -8.56 -13.74 13.23
N LEU A 391 -7.86 -14.86 13.36
CA LEU A 391 -6.58 -15.13 12.72
C LEU A 391 -6.74 -16.30 11.75
N VAL A 392 -6.27 -16.11 10.51
CA VAL A 392 -6.12 -17.16 9.50
C VAL A 392 -4.67 -17.16 9.05
N ALA A 393 -4.05 -18.33 9.03
CA ALA A 393 -2.68 -18.47 8.56
C ALA A 393 -2.52 -19.74 7.72
N SER A 394 -1.66 -19.66 6.72
CA SER A 394 -1.29 -20.78 5.84
C SER A 394 0.11 -21.25 6.16
N PHE A 395 0.27 -22.56 6.24
CA PHE A 395 1.53 -23.25 6.51
C PHE A 395 1.88 -24.20 5.38
N ALA A 396 3.15 -24.29 5.03
CA ALA A 396 3.63 -25.34 4.13
C ALA A 396 3.59 -26.71 4.83
N PRO A 397 3.62 -27.83 4.08
CA PRO A 397 3.66 -29.17 4.67
C PRO A 397 4.86 -29.43 5.60
N ASP A 398 5.95 -28.66 5.45
CA ASP A 398 7.12 -28.70 6.34
C ASP A 398 6.98 -27.78 7.57
N GLY A 399 5.80 -27.23 7.81
CA GLY A 399 5.48 -26.38 8.94
C GLY A 399 5.82 -24.89 8.77
N ARG A 400 6.50 -24.47 7.71
CA ARG A 400 6.86 -23.04 7.50
C ARG A 400 5.62 -22.19 7.30
N LEU A 401 5.60 -21.03 7.96
CA LEU A 401 4.57 -20.01 7.76
C LEU A 401 4.68 -19.42 6.33
N LEU A 402 3.57 -19.37 5.61
CA LEU A 402 3.47 -18.83 4.25
C LEU A 402 2.70 -17.51 4.17
N GLY A 403 1.75 -17.31 5.08
CA GLY A 403 0.97 -16.09 5.14
C GLY A 403 0.06 -16.08 6.35
N ALA A 404 -0.35 -14.88 6.74
CA ALA A 404 -1.27 -14.70 7.84
C ALA A 404 -2.15 -13.46 7.62
N GLN A 405 -3.36 -13.54 8.11
CA GLN A 405 -4.36 -12.48 8.05
C GLN A 405 -5.07 -12.37 9.40
N ALA A 406 -5.45 -11.17 9.77
CA ALA A 406 -6.16 -10.94 11.01
C ALA A 406 -7.22 -9.85 10.87
N VAL A 407 -8.37 -10.05 11.53
CA VAL A 407 -9.42 -9.05 11.70
C VAL A 407 -9.85 -9.02 13.16
N GLY A 408 -10.08 -7.83 13.70
CA GLY A 408 -10.54 -7.66 15.08
C GLY A 408 -10.62 -6.19 15.49
N ARG A 409 -11.20 -5.93 16.65
CA ARG A 409 -11.31 -4.57 17.21
C ARG A 409 -10.05 -4.11 17.93
N ALA A 410 -9.19 -5.04 18.35
CA ALA A 410 -7.96 -4.73 19.08
C ALA A 410 -6.89 -5.81 18.89
N GLY A 411 -5.62 -5.42 18.91
CA GLY A 411 -4.47 -6.31 18.94
C GLY A 411 -4.15 -7.03 17.63
N VAL A 412 -4.73 -6.63 16.52
CA VAL A 412 -4.45 -7.13 15.16
C VAL A 412 -3.05 -6.74 14.73
N ASP A 413 -2.70 -5.47 14.89
CA ASP A 413 -1.42 -4.86 14.54
C ASP A 413 -0.24 -5.62 15.17
N LYS A 414 -0.30 -5.82 16.50
CA LYS A 414 0.73 -6.56 17.24
C LYS A 414 0.96 -7.96 16.66
N ARG A 415 -0.12 -8.70 16.35
CA ARG A 415 0.00 -10.11 15.91
C ARG A 415 0.50 -10.20 14.48
N ILE A 416 0.02 -9.34 13.61
CA ILE A 416 0.51 -9.31 12.21
C ILE A 416 1.99 -8.90 12.14
N ASP A 417 2.46 -7.98 12.99
CA ASP A 417 3.88 -7.61 13.02
C ASP A 417 4.77 -8.75 13.52
N VAL A 418 4.31 -9.52 14.54
CA VAL A 418 5.02 -10.72 14.98
C VAL A 418 5.05 -11.77 13.86
N LEU A 419 3.90 -12.04 13.21
CA LEU A 419 3.81 -13.02 12.12
C LEU A 419 4.60 -12.58 10.88
N ALA A 420 4.63 -11.29 10.56
CA ALA A 420 5.49 -10.76 9.49
C ALA A 420 6.98 -10.96 9.79
N THR A 421 7.37 -10.80 11.06
CA THR A 421 8.74 -11.05 11.52
C THR A 421 9.07 -12.54 11.43
N ALA A 422 8.17 -13.39 11.91
CA ALA A 422 8.29 -14.86 11.84
C ALA A 422 8.41 -15.35 10.38
N LEU A 423 7.56 -14.85 9.49
CA LEU A 423 7.59 -15.16 8.07
C LEU A 423 8.89 -14.71 7.41
N ARG A 424 9.40 -13.52 7.76
CA ARG A 424 10.71 -13.03 7.31
C ARG A 424 11.86 -13.92 7.77
N ALA A 425 11.78 -14.48 8.97
CA ALA A 425 12.76 -15.38 9.56
C ALA A 425 12.64 -16.82 9.03
N GLY A 426 11.57 -17.15 8.30
CA GLY A 426 11.31 -18.53 7.83
C GLY A 426 10.87 -19.47 8.94
N MET A 427 10.24 -18.93 9.99
CA MET A 427 9.78 -19.70 11.15
C MET A 427 8.66 -20.71 10.79
N THR A 428 8.61 -21.77 11.56
CA THR A 428 7.64 -22.86 11.47
C THR A 428 6.54 -22.73 12.53
N ALA A 429 5.54 -23.61 12.45
CA ALA A 429 4.52 -23.77 13.49
C ALA A 429 5.15 -24.05 14.87
N ASP A 430 6.21 -24.88 14.92
CA ASP A 430 6.93 -25.18 16.14
C ASP A 430 7.59 -23.95 16.74
N ASP A 431 8.25 -23.16 15.89
CA ASP A 431 8.87 -21.91 16.34
C ASP A 431 7.83 -20.92 16.88
N LEU A 432 6.65 -20.80 16.23
CA LEU A 432 5.57 -19.94 16.71
C LEU A 432 5.02 -20.37 18.06
N ALA A 433 4.92 -21.67 18.29
CA ALA A 433 4.47 -22.25 19.57
C ALA A 433 5.41 -21.87 20.73
N GLU A 434 6.73 -21.79 20.47
CA GLU A 434 7.78 -21.54 21.45
C GLU A 434 8.17 -20.05 21.60
N LEU A 435 7.51 -19.12 20.86
CA LEU A 435 7.83 -17.71 20.98
C LEU A 435 7.57 -17.18 22.40
N GLU A 436 8.57 -16.56 23.01
CA GLU A 436 8.44 -15.81 24.26
C GLU A 436 7.93 -14.40 23.96
N LEU A 437 6.62 -14.19 24.09
CA LEU A 437 5.98 -12.89 23.82
C LEU A 437 5.64 -12.19 25.14
N ALA A 438 5.73 -10.85 25.12
CA ALA A 438 5.45 -10.03 26.30
C ALA A 438 4.01 -10.22 26.79
N TYR A 439 3.88 -10.59 28.07
CA TYR A 439 2.60 -10.83 28.71
C TYR A 439 2.43 -10.03 30.00
N ALA A 440 1.32 -9.36 30.10
CA ALA A 440 0.62 -8.99 31.33
C ALA A 440 -0.88 -8.84 30.96
N PRO A 441 -1.83 -8.99 31.92
CA PRO A 441 -3.26 -9.02 31.63
C PRO A 441 -3.80 -7.90 30.70
N PRO A 442 -3.34 -6.64 30.80
CA PRO A 442 -3.79 -5.58 29.89
C PRO A 442 -3.33 -5.72 28.44
N TYR A 443 -2.26 -6.48 28.17
CA TYR A 443 -1.58 -6.53 26.87
C TYR A 443 -1.76 -7.83 26.10
N GLY A 444 -2.15 -8.92 26.78
CA GLY A 444 -2.24 -10.22 26.12
C GLY A 444 -2.73 -11.34 27.02
N SER A 445 -2.42 -12.56 26.63
CA SER A 445 -2.60 -13.79 27.39
C SER A 445 -1.27 -14.51 27.53
N ALA A 446 -1.10 -15.37 28.54
CA ALA A 446 0.12 -16.15 28.71
C ALA A 446 0.39 -17.08 27.50
N LYS A 447 -0.68 -17.55 26.84
CA LYS A 447 -0.64 -18.13 25.51
C LYS A 447 -1.16 -17.04 24.54
N ASP A 448 -0.23 -16.27 23.94
CA ASP A 448 -0.62 -15.23 22.99
C ASP A 448 -1.31 -15.88 21.77
N PRO A 449 -2.21 -15.16 21.08
CA PRO A 449 -2.78 -15.63 19.82
C PRO A 449 -1.77 -16.22 18.82
N VAL A 450 -0.54 -15.72 18.77
CA VAL A 450 0.52 -16.29 17.91
C VAL A 450 0.96 -17.67 18.40
N ASN A 451 1.15 -17.88 19.72
CA ASN A 451 1.46 -19.20 20.26
C ASN A 451 0.30 -20.18 20.03
N MET A 452 -0.95 -19.72 20.25
CA MET A 452 -2.14 -20.53 20.00
C MET A 452 -2.24 -20.95 18.52
N LEU A 453 -1.88 -20.05 17.61
CA LEU A 453 -1.80 -20.37 16.17
C LEU A 453 -0.78 -21.48 15.91
N GLY A 454 0.41 -21.40 16.53
CA GLY A 454 1.45 -22.44 16.46
C GLY A 454 0.95 -23.80 16.96
N PHE A 455 0.33 -23.84 18.16
CA PHE A 455 -0.21 -25.09 18.74
C PHE A 455 -1.28 -25.74 17.86
N VAL A 456 -2.20 -24.94 17.30
CA VAL A 456 -3.25 -25.47 16.41
C VAL A 456 -2.64 -25.95 15.09
N ALA A 457 -1.66 -25.21 14.55
CA ALA A 457 -0.96 -25.60 13.34
C ALA A 457 -0.20 -26.92 13.49
N GLN A 458 0.48 -27.15 14.63
CA GLN A 458 1.10 -28.44 14.97
C GLN A 458 0.06 -29.57 14.91
N ASN A 459 -1.08 -29.41 15.58
CA ASN A 459 -2.13 -30.43 15.64
C ASN A 459 -2.70 -30.75 14.24
N VAL A 460 -2.81 -29.75 13.36
CA VAL A 460 -3.28 -29.94 11.98
C VAL A 460 -2.24 -30.68 11.16
N LEU A 461 -0.99 -30.22 11.20
CA LEU A 461 0.12 -30.81 10.44
C LEU A 461 0.43 -32.24 10.86
N ASP A 462 0.33 -32.56 12.16
CA ASP A 462 0.50 -33.90 12.71
C ASP A 462 -0.71 -34.83 12.47
N GLY A 463 -1.82 -34.30 11.92
CA GLY A 463 -3.04 -35.05 11.70
C GLY A 463 -3.82 -35.42 12.97
N THR A 464 -3.46 -34.86 14.14
CA THR A 464 -4.17 -35.09 15.41
C THR A 464 -5.46 -34.26 15.52
N MET A 465 -5.61 -33.24 14.68
CA MET A 465 -6.80 -32.40 14.56
C MET A 465 -7.24 -32.35 13.09
N PRO A 466 -8.04 -33.30 12.63
CA PRO A 466 -8.62 -33.21 11.28
C PRO A 466 -9.54 -31.99 11.18
N GLN A 467 -9.42 -31.24 10.10
CA GLN A 467 -10.23 -30.06 9.84
C GLN A 467 -11.25 -30.34 8.73
N TRP A 468 -12.34 -29.62 8.74
CA TRP A 468 -13.24 -29.44 7.62
C TRP A 468 -13.46 -27.94 7.39
N HIS A 469 -13.79 -27.57 6.18
CA HIS A 469 -14.02 -26.19 5.79
C HIS A 469 -15.49 -25.99 5.38
N PRO A 470 -16.00 -24.77 5.34
CA PRO A 470 -17.39 -24.52 4.92
C PRO A 470 -17.74 -25.13 3.55
N ALA A 471 -16.77 -25.25 2.65
CA ALA A 471 -16.94 -25.91 1.35
C ALA A 471 -17.24 -27.42 1.47
N ASP A 472 -16.81 -28.06 2.57
CA ASP A 472 -16.94 -29.50 2.80
C ASP A 472 -18.27 -29.83 3.52
N LEU A 473 -19.07 -28.82 3.84
CA LEU A 473 -20.24 -28.95 4.72
C LEU A 473 -21.23 -30.03 4.27
N ASP A 474 -21.48 -30.15 2.98
CA ASP A 474 -22.44 -31.14 2.43
C ASP A 474 -21.91 -32.56 2.59
N GLU A 475 -20.62 -32.79 2.38
CA GLU A 475 -19.95 -34.07 2.61
C GLU A 475 -19.91 -34.40 4.11
N VAL A 476 -19.56 -33.44 4.94
CA VAL A 476 -19.53 -33.61 6.39
C VAL A 476 -20.90 -33.95 6.94
N ARG A 477 -21.97 -33.27 6.49
CA ARG A 477 -23.35 -33.59 6.86
C ARG A 477 -23.79 -34.98 6.42
N ALA A 478 -23.30 -35.46 5.27
CA ALA A 478 -23.63 -36.79 4.77
C ALA A 478 -22.93 -37.90 5.53
N THR A 479 -21.80 -37.64 6.15
CA THR A 479 -20.90 -38.64 6.75
C THR A 479 -20.76 -38.52 8.29
N HIS A 480 -21.10 -37.37 8.86
CA HIS A 480 -20.92 -37.07 10.27
C HIS A 480 -22.18 -36.43 10.91
N LEU A 481 -22.32 -36.60 12.22
CA LEU A 481 -23.30 -35.84 13.00
C LEU A 481 -22.75 -34.45 13.26
N VAL A 482 -23.36 -33.44 12.67
CA VAL A 482 -23.01 -32.03 12.93
C VAL A 482 -23.92 -31.52 14.06
N LEU A 483 -23.32 -31.19 15.20
CA LEU A 483 -23.97 -30.69 16.40
C LEU A 483 -24.04 -29.16 16.39
#